data_0f7f8b7a06e59d91d927f224a3746ad9
#
_entry.id   0f7f8b7a06e59d91d927f224a3746ad9
#
_cell.length_a   1.000
_cell.length_b   1.000
_cell.length_c   1.000
_cell.angle_alpha   90.00
_cell.angle_beta   90.00
_cell.angle_gamma   90.00
#
_symmetry.space_group_name_H-M   'P 1'
#
loop_
_entity.id
_entity.type
_entity.pdbx_description
1 polymer ?
#
loop_
_entity_poly.entity_id
_entity_poly.type
_entity_poly.pdbx_seq_one_letter_code
_entity_poly.pdbx_strand_id
1 'polypeptide(L)'
;MEYTITEYKDYNEQEILPLYESVGWINYIRKPQMLKYAYLHSLKSYAAFADSKLVGVIRVVGDGSSVVFVQDLLVYPEYQRQGIGTALLKRIMEDYRGVYQLHLLTENTEKTIAFY
;
A
#
# COMPACT_ATOMS: atom_id res chain seq x y z
N MET A 1 -11.49 14.48 -8.69
CA MET A 1 -10.01 14.29 -8.76
C MET A 1 -9.70 13.02 -9.53
N GLU A 2 -8.77 13.11 -10.44
CA GLU A 2 -8.35 11.94 -11.21
C GLU A 2 -7.06 11.36 -10.65
N TYR A 3 -6.97 10.06 -10.65
CA TYR A 3 -5.77 9.35 -10.25
C TYR A 3 -5.61 8.09 -11.07
N THR A 4 -4.38 7.56 -11.13
CA THR A 4 -4.08 6.31 -11.81
C THR A 4 -3.43 5.36 -10.83
N ILE A 5 -3.64 4.05 -11.05
CA ILE A 5 -3.02 3.01 -10.25
C ILE A 5 -2.11 2.19 -11.16
N THR A 6 -0.85 2.08 -10.77
CA THR A 6 0.14 1.29 -11.50
C THR A 6 0.93 0.43 -10.54
N GLU A 7 1.49 -0.65 -11.06
CA GLU A 7 2.41 -1.46 -10.26
C GLU A 7 3.63 -0.62 -9.88
N TYR A 8 4.02 -0.65 -8.60
CA TYR A 8 5.10 0.20 -8.09
C TYR A 8 6.42 -0.56 -8.17
N LYS A 9 7.08 -0.46 -9.32
CA LYS A 9 8.32 -1.19 -9.60
C LYS A 9 9.58 -0.39 -9.33
N ASP A 10 9.49 0.93 -9.43
CA ASP A 10 10.64 1.82 -9.30
C ASP A 10 10.60 2.52 -7.95
N TYR A 11 11.06 1.82 -6.92
CA TYR A 11 11.08 2.36 -5.57
C TYR A 11 11.82 3.69 -5.52
N ASN A 12 11.15 4.71 -5.00
CA ASN A 12 11.72 6.04 -4.87
C ASN A 12 11.53 6.53 -3.44
N GLU A 13 12.62 6.54 -2.69
CA GLU A 13 12.61 6.90 -1.29
C GLU A 13 12.07 8.31 -1.06
N GLN A 14 12.38 9.24 -1.98
CA GLN A 14 11.97 10.64 -1.83
C GLN A 14 10.45 10.82 -1.88
N GLU A 15 9.73 9.92 -2.54
CA GLU A 15 8.26 9.99 -2.55
C GLU A 15 7.61 9.04 -1.54
N ILE A 16 8.28 7.92 -1.21
CA ILE A 16 7.72 6.95 -0.28
C ILE A 16 7.78 7.40 1.17
N LEU A 17 8.93 7.91 1.62
CA LEU A 17 9.08 8.28 3.03
C LEU A 17 8.09 9.35 3.48
N PRO A 18 7.84 10.40 2.70
CA PRO A 18 6.82 11.38 3.10
C PRO A 18 5.43 10.78 3.25
N LEU A 19 5.08 9.79 2.43
CA LEU A 19 3.79 9.13 2.56
C LEU A 19 3.69 8.38 3.90
N TYR A 20 4.71 7.61 4.27
CA TYR A 20 4.73 6.90 5.54
C TYR A 20 4.72 7.86 6.72
N GLU A 21 5.45 8.97 6.61
CA GLU A 21 5.45 10.00 7.64
C GLU A 21 4.06 10.61 7.81
N SER A 22 3.35 10.86 6.71
CA SER A 22 2.04 11.52 6.74
C SER A 22 0.99 10.75 7.53
N VAL A 23 1.14 9.43 7.63
CA VAL A 23 0.22 8.57 8.37
C VAL A 23 0.80 8.14 9.72
N GLY A 24 1.93 8.70 10.12
CA GLY A 24 2.50 8.47 11.45
C GLY A 24 3.31 7.19 11.61
N TRP A 25 3.69 6.55 10.52
CA TRP A 25 4.46 5.30 10.57
C TRP A 25 5.96 5.60 10.64
N ILE A 26 6.37 6.18 11.76
CA ILE A 26 7.72 6.73 11.96
C ILE A 26 8.81 5.66 11.98
N ASN A 27 8.49 4.46 12.45
CA ASN A 27 9.49 3.38 12.52
C ASN A 27 10.08 3.06 11.15
N TYR A 28 9.28 3.15 10.08
CA TYR A 28 9.77 2.92 8.74
C TYR A 28 10.71 4.04 8.27
N ILE A 29 10.40 5.29 8.58
CA ILE A 29 11.24 6.39 8.13
C ILE A 29 12.57 6.44 8.88
N ARG A 30 12.64 5.87 10.07
CA ARG A 30 13.89 5.76 10.83
C ARG A 30 14.79 4.65 10.29
N LYS A 31 14.24 3.75 9.48
CA LYS A 31 14.97 2.61 8.91
C LYS A 31 14.73 2.55 7.40
N PRO A 32 15.20 3.57 6.67
CA PRO A 32 14.89 3.66 5.23
C PRO A 32 15.43 2.49 4.42
N GLN A 33 16.55 1.90 4.83
CA GLN A 33 17.10 0.74 4.12
C GLN A 33 16.21 -0.50 4.31
N MET A 34 15.62 -0.64 5.49
CA MET A 34 14.68 -1.73 5.74
C MET A 34 13.45 -1.59 4.84
N LEU A 35 12.90 -0.39 4.70
CA LEU A 35 11.74 -0.17 3.86
C LEU A 35 12.06 -0.42 2.39
N LYS A 36 13.22 0.03 1.93
CA LYS A 36 13.65 -0.25 0.56
C LYS A 36 13.74 -1.75 0.29
N TYR A 37 14.38 -2.49 1.20
CA TYR A 37 14.48 -3.94 1.08
C TYR A 37 13.09 -4.58 1.05
N ALA A 38 12.19 -4.10 1.92
CA ALA A 38 10.84 -4.62 1.98
C ALA A 38 10.10 -4.46 0.65
N TYR A 39 10.22 -3.30 0.00
CA TYR A 39 9.59 -3.10 -1.30
C TYR A 39 10.20 -3.97 -2.38
N LEU A 40 11.52 -4.15 -2.36
CA LEU A 40 12.20 -4.99 -3.36
C LEU A 40 11.81 -6.46 -3.24
N HIS A 41 11.45 -6.90 -2.05
CA HIS A 41 11.16 -8.31 -1.78
C HIS A 41 9.68 -8.57 -1.48
N SER A 42 8.83 -7.60 -1.64
CA SER A 42 7.39 -7.80 -1.51
C SER A 42 6.86 -8.62 -2.68
N LEU A 43 5.76 -9.34 -2.42
CA LEU A 43 5.12 -10.11 -3.48
C LEU A 43 4.62 -9.18 -4.59
N LYS A 44 3.98 -8.09 -4.21
CA LYS A 44 3.52 -7.07 -5.15
C LYS A 44 3.25 -5.77 -4.42
N SER A 45 3.38 -4.67 -5.14
CA SER A 45 2.93 -3.38 -4.66
C SER A 45 2.35 -2.56 -5.81
N TYR A 46 1.33 -1.78 -5.50
CA TYR A 46 0.72 -0.83 -6.41
C TYR A 46 0.78 0.56 -5.80
N ALA A 47 0.85 1.55 -6.67
CA ALA A 47 0.84 2.95 -6.25
C ALA A 47 -0.25 3.70 -6.99
N ALA A 48 -0.85 4.65 -6.30
CA ALA A 48 -1.78 5.61 -6.89
C ALA A 48 -1.06 6.94 -7.07
N PHE A 49 -1.21 7.52 -8.26
CA PHE A 49 -0.63 8.81 -8.59
C PHE A 49 -1.72 9.78 -9.00
N ALA A 50 -1.66 10.98 -8.47
CA ALA A 50 -2.53 12.09 -8.85
C ALA A 50 -1.62 13.26 -9.26
N ASP A 51 -1.77 13.74 -10.49
CA ASP A 51 -0.91 14.81 -11.05
C ASP A 51 0.58 14.49 -10.87
N SER A 52 0.95 13.25 -11.19
CA SER A 52 2.33 12.75 -11.08
C SER A 52 2.87 12.67 -9.67
N LYS A 53 2.02 12.89 -8.66
CA LYS A 53 2.41 12.75 -7.26
C LYS A 53 1.93 11.42 -6.72
N LEU A 54 2.81 10.69 -6.03
CA LEU A 54 2.43 9.49 -5.30
C LEU A 54 1.50 9.87 -4.17
N VAL A 55 0.27 9.33 -4.17
CA VAL A 55 -0.73 9.68 -3.15
C VAL A 55 -1.15 8.49 -2.30
N GLY A 56 -0.85 7.27 -2.73
CA GLY A 56 -1.17 6.09 -1.95
C GLY A 56 -0.41 4.88 -2.45
N VAL A 57 -0.28 3.87 -1.59
CA VAL A 57 0.35 2.59 -1.95
C VAL A 57 -0.36 1.44 -1.24
N ILE A 58 -0.26 0.27 -1.85
CA ILE A 58 -0.56 -0.99 -1.18
C ILE A 58 0.62 -1.93 -1.40
N ARG A 59 1.04 -2.60 -0.35
CA ARG A 59 2.16 -3.53 -0.40
C ARG A 59 1.72 -4.84 0.21
N VAL A 60 1.92 -5.94 -0.52
CA VAL A 60 1.51 -7.26 -0.05
C VAL A 60 2.70 -8.21 0.00
N VAL A 61 2.65 -9.13 0.94
CA VAL A 61 3.64 -10.18 1.13
C VAL A 61 2.93 -11.53 1.18
N GLY A 62 3.69 -12.60 0.97
CA GLY A 62 3.14 -13.94 0.99
C GLY A 62 3.64 -14.74 -0.19
N ASP A 63 3.10 -15.96 -0.36
CA ASP A 63 3.54 -16.81 -1.46
C ASP A 63 2.67 -16.67 -2.72
N GLY A 64 1.57 -15.93 -2.63
CA GLY A 64 0.68 -15.71 -3.78
C GLY A 64 -0.19 -16.89 -4.16
N SER A 65 -0.13 -17.99 -3.42
CA SER A 65 -0.90 -19.21 -3.70
C SER A 65 -1.75 -19.59 -2.50
N SER A 66 -1.11 -19.84 -1.37
CA SER A 66 -1.84 -20.19 -0.14
C SER A 66 -2.23 -18.96 0.65
N VAL A 67 -1.42 -17.91 0.60
CA VAL A 67 -1.66 -16.73 1.43
C VAL A 67 -1.11 -15.48 0.77
N VAL A 68 -1.85 -14.38 0.94
CA VAL A 68 -1.41 -13.02 0.63
C VAL A 68 -1.78 -12.16 1.83
N PHE A 69 -0.80 -11.42 2.35
CA PHE A 69 -1.02 -10.44 3.41
C PHE A 69 -0.93 -9.03 2.85
N VAL A 70 -1.96 -8.23 3.09
CA VAL A 70 -1.87 -6.79 2.85
C VAL A 70 -1.12 -6.21 4.05
N GLN A 71 0.17 -5.93 3.84
CA GLN A 71 1.05 -5.46 4.91
C GLN A 71 0.91 -3.95 5.12
N ASP A 72 0.87 -3.19 4.04
CA ASP A 72 0.73 -1.73 4.10
C ASP A 72 -0.34 -1.28 3.13
N LEU A 73 -1.22 -0.39 3.58
CA LEU A 73 -2.21 0.28 2.75
C LEU A 73 -2.30 1.71 3.25
N LEU A 74 -1.69 2.63 2.52
CA LEU A 74 -1.52 4.01 2.94
C LEU A 74 -2.01 4.96 1.87
N VAL A 75 -2.72 6.01 2.30
CA VAL A 75 -3.12 7.11 1.44
C VAL A 75 -2.86 8.41 2.22
N TYR A 76 -2.29 9.42 1.56
CA TYR A 76 -2.12 10.72 2.21
C TYR A 76 -3.44 11.18 2.81
N PRO A 77 -3.44 11.77 4.03
CA PRO A 77 -4.68 12.20 4.67
C PRO A 77 -5.57 13.09 3.79
N GLU A 78 -4.97 14.01 3.02
CA GLU A 78 -5.74 14.89 2.16
C GLU A 78 -6.37 14.20 0.96
N TYR A 79 -5.97 12.97 0.65
CA TYR A 79 -6.53 12.18 -0.45
C TYR A 79 -7.41 11.03 0.04
N GLN A 80 -7.59 10.88 1.35
CA GLN A 80 -8.45 9.83 1.90
C GLN A 80 -9.91 10.12 1.61
N ARG A 81 -10.76 9.08 1.71
CA ARG A 81 -12.20 9.16 1.48
C ARG A 81 -12.58 9.47 0.04
N GLN A 82 -11.69 9.24 -0.90
CA GLN A 82 -11.96 9.42 -2.33
C GLN A 82 -11.89 8.09 -3.09
N GLY A 83 -11.87 6.98 -2.36
CA GLY A 83 -11.89 5.65 -2.97
C GLY A 83 -10.54 5.11 -3.39
N ILE A 84 -9.45 5.83 -3.15
CA ILE A 84 -8.11 5.41 -3.59
C ILE A 84 -7.69 4.12 -2.89
N GLY A 85 -7.82 4.06 -1.57
CA GLY A 85 -7.45 2.85 -0.83
C GLY A 85 -8.28 1.64 -1.23
N THR A 86 -9.58 1.85 -1.44
CA THR A 86 -10.46 0.78 -1.92
C THR A 86 -10.03 0.30 -3.30
N ALA A 87 -9.65 1.22 -4.19
CA ALA A 87 -9.21 0.87 -5.54
C ALA A 87 -7.90 0.10 -5.50
N LEU A 88 -6.96 0.48 -4.63
CA LEU A 88 -5.71 -0.26 -4.44
C LEU A 88 -5.97 -1.68 -3.95
N LEU A 89 -6.86 -1.82 -2.96
CA LEU A 89 -7.21 -3.13 -2.43
C LEU A 89 -7.87 -4.00 -3.50
N LYS A 90 -8.76 -3.42 -4.30
CA LYS A 90 -9.40 -4.15 -5.38
C LYS A 90 -8.41 -4.70 -6.41
N ARG A 91 -7.36 -3.95 -6.73
CA ARG A 91 -6.34 -4.43 -7.66
C ARG A 91 -5.66 -5.67 -7.12
N ILE A 92 -5.35 -5.70 -5.84
CA ILE A 92 -4.76 -6.87 -5.20
C ILE A 92 -5.74 -8.04 -5.21
N MET A 93 -7.00 -7.79 -4.88
CA MET A 93 -8.02 -8.83 -4.86
C MET A 93 -8.22 -9.44 -6.25
N GLU A 94 -8.16 -8.63 -7.30
CA GLU A 94 -8.25 -9.13 -8.67
C GLU A 94 -7.05 -9.98 -9.04
N ASP A 95 -5.84 -9.53 -8.70
CA ASP A 95 -4.61 -10.25 -9.04
C ASP A 95 -4.51 -11.59 -8.32
N TYR A 96 -5.06 -11.68 -7.11
CA TYR A 96 -4.92 -12.87 -6.27
C TYR A 96 -6.27 -13.53 -6.00
N ARG A 97 -7.17 -13.48 -6.97
CA ARG A 97 -8.53 -14.01 -6.85
C ARG A 97 -8.56 -15.48 -6.45
N GLY A 98 -7.59 -16.26 -6.92
CA GLY A 98 -7.52 -17.68 -6.63
C GLY A 98 -6.74 -18.07 -5.38
N VAL A 99 -6.21 -17.10 -4.64
CA VAL A 99 -5.41 -17.41 -3.45
C VAL A 99 -6.32 -17.99 -2.35
N TYR A 100 -5.78 -18.95 -1.61
CA TYR A 100 -6.55 -19.63 -0.57
C TYR A 100 -6.95 -18.69 0.57
N GLN A 101 -6.02 -17.84 1.04
CA GLN A 101 -6.29 -16.88 2.11
C GLN A 101 -5.73 -15.51 1.77
N LEU A 102 -6.57 -14.49 1.88
CA LEU A 102 -6.16 -13.09 1.80
C LEU A 102 -6.36 -12.46 3.16
N HIS A 103 -5.27 -12.01 3.79
CA HIS A 103 -5.30 -11.41 5.11
C HIS A 103 -4.97 -9.94 5.05
N LEU A 104 -5.59 -9.18 5.95
CA LEU A 104 -5.35 -7.76 6.11
C LEU A 104 -4.70 -7.55 7.47
N LEU A 105 -3.50 -6.99 7.47
CA LEU A 105 -2.83 -6.61 8.70
C LEU A 105 -3.21 -5.17 8.99
N THR A 106 -4.11 -4.99 9.94
CA THR A 106 -4.60 -3.66 10.28
C THR A 106 -4.20 -3.31 11.70
N GLU A 107 -3.90 -2.04 11.90
CA GLU A 107 -3.94 -1.52 13.25
C GLU A 107 -5.42 -1.47 13.63
N ASN A 108 -5.71 -1.73 14.89
CA ASN A 108 -7.10 -1.78 15.34
C ASN A 108 -7.65 -0.37 15.51
N THR A 109 -7.85 0.32 14.39
CA THR A 109 -8.41 1.66 14.37
C THR A 109 -9.66 1.68 13.49
N GLU A 110 -10.59 2.56 13.82
CA GLU A 110 -11.82 2.70 13.04
C GLU A 110 -11.54 3.03 11.59
N LYS A 111 -10.53 3.86 11.31
CA LYS A 111 -10.19 4.25 9.95
C LYS A 111 -9.76 3.05 9.12
N THR A 112 -8.98 2.16 9.70
CA THR A 112 -8.50 0.97 9.01
C THR A 112 -9.65 0.00 8.79
N ILE A 113 -10.50 -0.19 9.79
CA ILE A 113 -11.65 -1.09 9.70
C ILE A 113 -12.61 -0.64 8.61
N ALA A 114 -12.84 0.66 8.48
CA ALA A 114 -13.76 1.19 7.48
C ALA A 114 -13.34 0.90 6.05
N PHE A 115 -12.06 0.61 5.81
CA PHE A 115 -11.56 0.25 4.50
C PHE A 115 -11.97 -1.14 4.06
N TYR A 116 -12.15 -2.01 5.01
CA TYR A 116 -12.37 -3.43 4.75
C TYR A 116 -13.81 -3.83 5.00
#